data_c4343e82cdfbd3cc7e8371e018e4286b
#
_entry.id   c4343e82cdfbd3cc7e8371e018e4286b
#
_cell.length_a   1.000
_cell.length_b   1.000
_cell.length_c   1.000
_cell.angle_alpha   90.00
_cell.angle_beta   90.00
_cell.angle_gamma   90.00
#
_symmetry.space_group_name_H-M   'P 1'
#
loop_
_entity.id
_entity.type
_entity.pdbx_description
1 polymer ?
#
loop_
_entity_poly.entity_id
_entity_poly.type
_entity_poly.pdbx_seq_one_letter_code
_entity_poly.pdbx_strand_id
1 'polypeptide(L)'
;ADKQMFVNLFLRAERRHDMVLQEKAGIKEKLAILADAAKYDVACTSSGVSRKGKKGMLGSCEAAGVCHSFSADGRCISLLKILYTNECIYNCKYCINRCTNDVPRATFTPEEVCSLTMEFYRRNYIEGLFLSSGILYSPDYTMELICKTLHDLRVVHRFNGYIHCKAIPGASQELV
;
A
#
# COMPACT_ATOMS: atom_id res chain seq x y z
N ALA A 1 -16.00 -23.13 25.09
CA ALA A 1 -15.82 -23.01 23.65
C ALA A 1 -16.64 -21.83 23.07
N ASP A 2 -17.81 -21.51 23.64
CA ASP A 2 -18.74 -20.52 23.09
C ASP A 2 -18.35 -19.05 23.27
N LYS A 3 -17.69 -18.69 24.37
CA LYS A 3 -17.31 -17.29 24.62
C LYS A 3 -16.30 -16.73 23.60
N GLN A 4 -15.34 -17.55 23.21
CA GLN A 4 -14.31 -17.11 22.26
C GLN A 4 -14.87 -16.96 20.84
N MET A 5 -15.85 -17.80 20.49
CA MET A 5 -16.55 -17.71 19.20
C MET A 5 -17.42 -16.44 19.11
N PHE A 6 -18.11 -16.08 20.21
CA PHE A 6 -18.90 -14.84 20.27
C PHE A 6 -18.03 -13.58 20.19
N VAL A 7 -16.92 -13.54 20.92
CA VAL A 7 -15.96 -12.41 20.86
C VAL A 7 -15.41 -12.26 19.46
N ASN A 8 -15.04 -13.36 18.78
CA ASN A 8 -14.54 -13.32 17.41
C ASN A 8 -15.63 -12.91 16.40
N LEU A 9 -16.90 -13.26 16.66
CA LEU A 9 -18.02 -12.86 15.80
C LEU A 9 -18.32 -11.35 15.96
N PHE A 10 -18.26 -10.85 17.22
CA PHE A 10 -18.47 -9.43 17.52
C PHE A 10 -17.38 -8.56 16.93
N LEU A 11 -16.11 -8.95 17.07
CA LEU A 11 -14.96 -8.30 16.47
C LEU A 11 -14.96 -8.37 14.92
N ARG A 12 -15.63 -9.38 14.33
CA ARG A 12 -15.88 -9.45 12.88
C ARG A 12 -16.98 -8.50 12.43
N ALA A 13 -18.01 -8.29 13.27
CA ALA A 13 -19.11 -7.35 12.97
C ALA A 13 -18.62 -5.89 13.05
N GLU A 14 -17.85 -5.54 14.08
CA GLU A 14 -17.23 -4.22 14.23
C GLU A 14 -16.27 -3.93 13.07
N ARG A 15 -15.40 -4.89 12.72
CA ARG A 15 -14.50 -4.75 11.57
C ARG A 15 -15.23 -4.59 10.22
N ARG A 16 -16.40 -5.22 10.04
CA ARG A 16 -17.25 -4.98 8.86
C ARG A 16 -17.82 -3.56 8.85
N HIS A 17 -18.17 -3.04 10.03
CA HIS A 17 -18.70 -1.68 10.14
C HIS A 17 -17.61 -0.65 9.82
N ASP A 18 -16.40 -0.85 10.34
CA ASP A 18 -15.25 0.00 10.04
C ASP A 18 -14.83 -0.06 8.56
N MET A 19 -14.89 -1.24 7.94
CA MET A 19 -14.62 -1.40 6.51
C MET A 19 -15.64 -0.66 5.63
N VAL A 20 -16.92 -0.68 6.01
CA VAL A 20 -17.99 0.09 5.30
C VAL A 20 -17.80 1.60 5.47
N LEU A 21 -17.25 2.05 6.61
CA LEU A 21 -16.92 3.46 6.83
C LEU A 21 -15.65 3.87 6.04
N GLN A 22 -14.70 2.97 5.85
CA GLN A 22 -13.47 3.21 5.08
C GLN A 22 -13.69 3.27 3.57
N GLU A 23 -14.71 2.58 3.03
CA GLU A 23 -15.15 2.77 1.63
C GLU A 23 -15.59 4.20 1.33
N LYS A 24 -15.96 4.97 2.36
CA LYS A 24 -16.35 6.38 2.26
C LYS A 24 -15.17 7.35 2.35
N ALA A 25 -13.99 6.90 2.78
CA ALA A 25 -12.80 7.73 2.80
C ALA A 25 -12.36 8.06 1.37
N GLY A 26 -12.14 9.33 1.08
CA GLY A 26 -11.68 9.73 -0.25
C GLY A 26 -10.28 9.15 -0.56
N ILE A 27 -9.99 8.89 -1.83
CA ILE A 27 -8.71 8.30 -2.28
C ILE A 27 -7.48 9.07 -1.76
N LYS A 28 -7.59 10.37 -1.55
CA LYS A 28 -6.53 11.21 -0.98
C LYS A 28 -6.25 10.91 0.48
N GLU A 29 -7.29 10.64 1.25
CA GLU A 29 -7.18 10.28 2.66
C GLU A 29 -6.58 8.89 2.81
N LYS A 30 -7.05 7.92 2.04
CA LYS A 30 -6.45 6.58 1.96
C LYS A 30 -4.97 6.66 1.58
N LEU A 31 -4.63 7.48 0.58
CA LEU A 31 -3.24 7.68 0.17
C LEU A 31 -2.37 8.24 1.31
N ALA A 32 -2.86 9.21 2.05
CA ALA A 32 -2.11 9.78 3.18
C ALA A 32 -1.81 8.72 4.23
N ILE A 33 -2.80 7.90 4.61
CA ILE A 33 -2.65 6.83 5.60
C ILE A 33 -1.70 5.73 5.10
N LEU A 34 -1.92 5.23 3.89
CA LEU A 34 -1.22 4.05 3.37
C LEU A 34 0.20 4.37 2.88
N ALA A 35 0.45 5.58 2.43
CA ALA A 35 1.80 6.04 2.11
C ALA A 35 2.62 6.30 3.39
N ASP A 36 1.99 6.84 4.44
CA ASP A 36 2.67 7.02 5.73
C ASP A 36 3.01 5.66 6.36
N ALA A 37 2.07 4.73 6.37
CA ALA A 37 2.29 3.37 6.84
C ALA A 37 3.39 2.62 6.05
N ALA A 38 3.54 2.90 4.76
CA ALA A 38 4.57 2.30 3.90
C ALA A 38 6.01 2.77 4.23
N LYS A 39 6.20 3.85 4.96
CA LYS A 39 7.54 4.31 5.39
C LYS A 39 8.24 3.31 6.29
N TYR A 40 7.49 2.55 7.06
CA TYR A 40 8.00 1.53 7.98
C TYR A 40 8.30 0.19 7.29
N ASP A 41 8.04 0.09 5.99
CA ASP A 41 8.41 -1.09 5.21
C ASP A 41 9.88 -1.00 4.78
N VAL A 42 10.72 -1.81 5.42
CA VAL A 42 12.20 -1.74 5.38
C VAL A 42 12.81 -2.23 4.07
N ALA A 43 12.04 -2.69 3.10
CA ALA A 43 12.55 -3.24 1.84
C ALA A 43 13.14 -2.19 0.87
N CYS A 44 13.09 -0.92 1.22
CA CYS A 44 13.70 0.15 0.42
C CYS A 44 14.81 0.84 1.21
N THR A 45 16.02 0.79 0.71
CA THR A 45 17.17 1.59 1.19
C THR A 45 17.05 3.07 0.82
N SER A 46 15.86 3.55 0.47
CA SER A 46 15.63 4.95 0.17
C SER A 46 15.71 5.76 1.45
N SER A 47 16.80 6.51 1.61
CA SER A 47 16.89 7.60 2.54
C SER A 47 15.69 8.53 2.32
N GLY A 48 14.86 8.72 3.37
CA GLY A 48 13.74 9.66 3.35
C GLY A 48 14.23 11.10 3.22
N VAL A 49 14.56 11.53 2.02
CA VAL A 49 14.88 12.93 1.72
C VAL A 49 13.58 13.66 1.51
N SER A 50 13.01 14.21 2.58
CA SER A 50 11.95 15.20 2.45
C SER A 50 12.60 16.57 2.15
N ARG A 51 12.42 17.05 0.94
CA ARG A 51 12.77 18.44 0.57
C ARG A 51 11.54 19.31 0.75
N LYS A 52 11.46 20.05 1.83
CA LYS A 52 10.52 21.18 1.94
C LYS A 52 10.93 22.25 0.94
N GLY A 53 10.10 22.49 -0.07
CA GLY A 53 10.31 23.57 -1.02
C GLY A 53 10.33 24.93 -0.32
N LYS A 54 11.32 25.77 -0.60
CA LYS A 54 11.31 27.17 -0.21
C LYS A 54 10.38 27.95 -1.15
N LYS A 55 9.57 28.85 -0.58
CA LYS A 55 8.66 29.73 -1.34
C LYS A 55 9.44 30.45 -2.44
N GLY A 56 9.10 30.17 -3.72
CA GLY A 56 9.75 30.79 -4.89
C GLY A 56 10.74 29.89 -5.66
N MET A 57 10.96 28.63 -5.26
CA MET A 57 11.76 27.66 -6.03
C MET A 57 10.87 26.56 -6.63
N LEU A 58 11.11 26.20 -7.88
CA LEU A 58 10.51 25.05 -8.53
C LEU A 58 10.99 23.76 -7.85
N GLY A 59 10.04 22.94 -7.38
CA GLY A 59 10.32 21.63 -6.80
C GLY A 59 9.90 21.49 -5.35
N SER A 60 8.59 21.43 -5.10
CA SER A 60 8.05 20.88 -3.86
C SER A 60 7.90 19.37 -4.01
N CYS A 61 8.84 18.58 -3.51
CA CYS A 61 8.73 17.13 -3.41
C CYS A 61 8.09 16.74 -2.07
N GLU A 62 6.87 17.15 -1.85
CA GLU A 62 5.98 16.60 -0.83
C GLU A 62 4.86 15.81 -1.51
N ALA A 63 5.21 14.89 -2.41
CA ALA A 63 4.28 13.86 -2.81
C ALA A 63 4.34 12.76 -1.76
N ALA A 64 3.36 12.72 -0.87
CA ALA A 64 3.19 11.58 0.05
C ALA A 64 3.26 10.27 -0.76
N GLY A 65 4.14 9.36 -0.36
CA GLY A 65 4.25 8.06 -1.00
C GLY A 65 5.26 7.93 -2.16
N VAL A 66 5.97 8.98 -2.56
CA VAL A 66 7.04 8.84 -3.56
C VAL A 66 8.37 8.53 -2.88
N CYS A 67 8.98 7.41 -3.22
CA CYS A 67 10.33 7.05 -2.83
C CYS A 67 11.28 7.04 -4.03
N HIS A 68 12.55 7.25 -3.77
CA HIS A 68 13.60 7.23 -4.77
C HIS A 68 14.48 6.00 -4.57
N SER A 69 14.67 5.22 -5.62
CA SER A 69 15.60 4.08 -5.66
C SER A 69 16.68 4.36 -6.70
N PHE A 70 17.91 3.96 -6.42
CA PHE A 70 19.00 4.10 -7.37
C PHE A 70 19.24 2.78 -8.06
N SER A 71 19.28 2.80 -9.39
CA SER A 71 19.69 1.65 -10.18
C SER A 71 21.23 1.52 -10.18
N ALA A 72 21.73 0.35 -10.60
CA ALA A 72 23.16 0.07 -10.62
C ALA A 72 23.97 1.02 -11.54
N ASP A 73 23.31 1.65 -12.50
CA ASP A 73 23.89 2.66 -13.41
C ASP A 73 23.83 4.10 -12.86
N GLY A 74 23.42 4.26 -11.58
CA GLY A 74 23.37 5.55 -10.90
C GLY A 74 22.12 6.39 -11.21
N ARG A 75 21.17 5.90 -12.02
CA ARG A 75 19.90 6.60 -12.26
C ARG A 75 19.01 6.52 -11.02
N CYS A 76 18.38 7.65 -10.72
CA CYS A 76 17.35 7.73 -9.68
C CYS A 76 16.00 7.36 -10.30
N ILE A 77 15.36 6.35 -9.76
CA ILE A 77 14.03 5.88 -10.16
C ILE A 77 13.03 6.31 -9.08
N SER A 78 12.03 7.07 -9.47
CA SER A 78 10.95 7.50 -8.58
C SER A 78 9.83 6.47 -8.56
N LEU A 79 9.50 5.96 -7.39
CA LEU A 79 8.46 4.94 -7.20
C LEU A 79 7.34 5.48 -6.31
N LEU A 80 6.09 5.20 -6.68
CA LEU A 80 4.96 5.34 -5.77
C LEU A 80 5.02 4.16 -4.78
N LYS A 81 5.37 4.44 -3.53
CA LYS A 81 5.45 3.43 -2.47
C LYS A 81 4.23 3.52 -1.58
N ILE A 82 3.36 2.54 -1.68
CA ILE A 82 2.12 2.45 -0.90
C ILE A 82 1.90 1.04 -0.37
N LEU A 83 1.10 0.96 0.70
CA LEU A 83 0.46 -0.29 1.09
C LEU A 83 -0.87 -0.43 0.35
N TYR A 84 -1.21 -1.65 -0.08
CA TYR A 84 -2.56 -1.98 -0.54
C TYR A 84 -3.57 -1.81 0.62
N THR A 85 -3.18 -2.32 1.80
CA THR A 85 -3.87 -2.12 3.06
C THR A 85 -2.88 -2.10 4.23
N ASN A 86 -3.19 -1.35 5.27
CA ASN A 86 -2.51 -1.43 6.56
C ASN A 86 -3.33 -2.17 7.62
N GLU A 87 -4.50 -2.69 7.27
CA GLU A 87 -5.18 -3.69 8.08
C GLU A 87 -4.42 -5.02 8.02
N CYS A 88 -4.28 -5.69 9.16
CA CYS A 88 -3.55 -6.94 9.21
C CYS A 88 -4.14 -7.86 10.27
N ILE A 89 -4.28 -9.14 9.95
CA ILE A 89 -4.72 -10.17 10.91
C ILE A 89 -3.61 -10.58 11.87
N TYR A 90 -2.34 -10.26 11.55
CA TYR A 90 -1.19 -10.67 12.35
C TYR A 90 -0.78 -9.64 13.39
N ASN A 91 -0.13 -10.13 14.45
CA ASN A 91 0.37 -9.33 15.56
C ASN A 91 1.90 -9.38 15.66
N CYS A 92 2.60 -9.11 14.56
CA CYS A 92 4.07 -9.13 14.53
C CYS A 92 4.63 -8.02 15.43
N LYS A 93 5.48 -8.37 16.40
CA LYS A 93 5.97 -7.46 17.44
C LYS A 93 6.68 -6.21 16.92
N TYR A 94 7.34 -6.31 15.79
CA TYR A 94 8.09 -5.21 15.16
C TYR A 94 7.25 -4.34 14.19
N CYS A 95 6.04 -4.77 13.86
CA CYS A 95 5.23 -4.10 12.84
C CYS A 95 4.33 -3.02 13.44
N ILE A 96 4.39 -1.81 12.89
CA ILE A 96 3.50 -0.72 13.31
C ILE A 96 2.04 -1.01 12.94
N ASN A 97 1.82 -1.76 11.87
CA ASN A 97 0.49 -2.11 11.36
C ASN A 97 -0.07 -3.41 11.96
N ARG A 98 0.54 -3.94 13.04
CA ARG A 98 -0.01 -5.13 13.71
C ARG A 98 -1.44 -4.89 14.20
N CYS A 99 -2.24 -5.95 14.27
CA CYS A 99 -3.66 -5.85 14.57
C CYS A 99 -4.01 -5.21 15.93
N THR A 100 -3.07 -5.22 16.89
CA THR A 100 -3.27 -4.64 18.24
C THR A 100 -2.89 -3.18 18.34
N ASN A 101 -2.25 -2.59 17.33
CA ASN A 101 -1.92 -1.16 17.35
C ASN A 101 -3.14 -0.32 16.94
N ASP A 102 -3.36 0.73 17.70
CA ASP A 102 -4.35 1.76 17.39
C ASP A 102 -3.74 2.80 16.45
N VAL A 103 -3.86 2.54 15.14
CA VAL A 103 -3.41 3.42 14.06
C VAL A 103 -4.54 3.57 13.03
N PRO A 104 -4.62 4.72 12.34
CA PRO A 104 -5.58 4.89 11.25
C PRO A 104 -5.44 3.77 10.23
N ARG A 105 -6.55 3.14 9.85
CA ARG A 105 -6.59 2.02 8.91
C ARG A 105 -7.24 2.45 7.62
N ALA A 106 -6.72 1.92 6.53
CA ALA A 106 -7.30 2.11 5.21
C ALA A 106 -7.00 0.91 4.31
N THR A 107 -7.83 0.73 3.29
CA THR A 107 -7.68 -0.30 2.28
C THR A 107 -8.04 0.29 0.92
N PHE A 108 -7.17 0.12 -0.06
CA PHE A 108 -7.48 0.44 -1.45
C PHE A 108 -8.27 -0.68 -2.10
N THR A 109 -9.01 -0.34 -3.15
CA THR A 109 -9.46 -1.33 -4.13
C THR A 109 -8.42 -1.47 -5.26
N PRO A 110 -8.44 -2.57 -6.05
CA PRO A 110 -7.57 -2.70 -7.21
C PRO A 110 -7.69 -1.51 -8.17
N GLU A 111 -8.90 -1.04 -8.40
CA GLU A 111 -9.22 0.07 -9.28
C GLU A 111 -8.64 1.41 -8.76
N GLU A 112 -8.68 1.63 -7.46
CA GLU A 112 -8.10 2.82 -6.83
C GLU A 112 -6.58 2.84 -6.98
N VAL A 113 -5.89 1.69 -6.74
CA VAL A 113 -4.43 1.59 -6.93
C VAL A 113 -4.06 1.83 -8.39
N CYS A 114 -4.81 1.21 -9.32
CA CYS A 114 -4.58 1.39 -10.76
C CYS A 114 -4.74 2.85 -11.18
N SER A 115 -5.85 3.48 -10.79
CA SER A 115 -6.14 4.88 -11.12
C SER A 115 -5.06 5.82 -10.58
N LEU A 116 -4.71 5.66 -9.31
CA LEU A 116 -3.69 6.46 -8.63
C LEU A 116 -2.31 6.31 -9.31
N THR A 117 -1.90 5.07 -9.58
CA THR A 117 -0.61 4.78 -10.24
C THR A 117 -0.56 5.41 -11.64
N MET A 118 -1.62 5.25 -12.42
CA MET A 118 -1.69 5.81 -13.76
C MET A 118 -1.71 7.34 -13.79
N GLU A 119 -2.39 7.97 -12.83
CA GLU A 119 -2.39 9.43 -12.72
C GLU A 119 -0.99 9.98 -12.41
N PHE A 120 -0.28 9.39 -11.46
CA PHE A 120 1.08 9.80 -11.10
C PHE A 120 2.06 9.54 -12.25
N TYR A 121 1.91 8.41 -12.93
CA TYR A 121 2.76 8.03 -14.07
C TYR A 121 2.57 8.97 -15.26
N ARG A 122 1.33 9.27 -15.65
CA ARG A 122 1.03 10.19 -16.76
C ARG A 122 1.50 11.62 -16.52
N ARG A 123 1.59 12.02 -15.25
CA ARG A 123 2.13 13.33 -14.85
C ARG A 123 3.65 13.34 -14.68
N ASN A 124 4.33 12.23 -14.98
CA ASN A 124 5.77 12.05 -14.77
C ASN A 124 6.24 12.26 -13.32
N TYR A 125 5.40 11.98 -12.34
CA TYR A 125 5.79 12.04 -10.93
C TYR A 125 6.50 10.78 -10.48
N ILE A 126 6.21 9.65 -11.14
CA ILE A 126 6.79 8.34 -10.85
C ILE A 126 7.16 7.60 -12.14
N GLU A 127 8.14 6.72 -12.03
CA GLU A 127 8.56 5.77 -13.06
C GLU A 127 8.09 4.36 -12.76
N GLY A 128 7.58 4.13 -11.53
CA GLY A 128 7.09 2.82 -11.13
C GLY A 128 6.25 2.82 -9.86
N LEU A 129 5.78 1.62 -9.52
CA LEU A 129 4.99 1.32 -8.34
C LEU A 129 5.77 0.38 -7.43
N PHE A 130 5.82 0.68 -6.13
CA PHE A 130 6.21 -0.24 -5.07
C PHE A 130 4.97 -0.56 -4.24
N LEU A 131 4.48 -1.80 -4.35
CA LEU A 131 3.26 -2.26 -3.66
C LEU A 131 3.60 -3.32 -2.63
N SER A 132 3.23 -3.08 -1.40
CA SER A 132 3.23 -4.05 -0.31
C SER A 132 1.87 -4.05 0.39
N SER A 133 1.65 -4.90 1.37
CA SER A 133 0.35 -4.99 2.04
C SER A 133 0.45 -5.51 3.47
N GLY A 134 -0.47 -5.10 4.32
CA GLY A 134 -0.93 -5.91 5.43
C GLY A 134 -1.70 -7.12 4.91
N ILE A 135 -2.16 -8.01 5.80
CA ILE A 135 -2.84 -9.25 5.42
C ILE A 135 -4.29 -9.18 5.90
N LEU A 136 -5.20 -9.06 4.93
CA LEU A 136 -6.64 -9.15 5.13
C LEU A 136 -7.05 -10.62 5.21
N TYR A 137 -8.01 -10.97 6.00
CA TYR A 137 -8.67 -12.28 6.12
C TYR A 137 -7.74 -13.51 6.01
N SER A 138 -6.98 -13.64 4.91
CA SER A 138 -6.00 -14.70 4.67
C SER A 138 -4.87 -14.21 3.76
N PRO A 139 -3.70 -14.90 3.76
CA PRO A 139 -2.62 -14.61 2.83
C PRO A 139 -3.04 -14.73 1.37
N ASP A 140 -3.75 -15.81 1.01
CA ASP A 140 -4.20 -16.05 -0.36
C ASP A 140 -5.16 -14.97 -0.84
N TYR A 141 -6.18 -14.63 -0.04
CA TYR A 141 -7.12 -13.57 -0.38
C TYR A 141 -6.41 -12.23 -0.67
N THR A 142 -5.43 -11.89 0.16
CA THR A 142 -4.67 -10.64 -0.02
C THR A 142 -3.78 -10.71 -1.28
N MET A 143 -3.17 -11.86 -1.53
CA MET A 143 -2.33 -12.06 -2.71
C MET A 143 -3.16 -12.02 -4.00
N GLU A 144 -4.36 -12.60 -4.02
CA GLU A 144 -5.29 -12.52 -5.16
C GLU A 144 -5.64 -11.07 -5.52
N LEU A 145 -5.90 -10.21 -4.52
CA LEU A 145 -6.17 -8.79 -4.74
C LEU A 145 -4.96 -8.06 -5.34
N ILE A 146 -3.76 -8.40 -4.86
CA ILE A 146 -2.51 -7.87 -5.42
C ILE A 146 -2.32 -8.35 -6.85
N CYS A 147 -2.46 -9.65 -7.12
CA CYS A 147 -2.35 -10.21 -8.47
C CYS A 147 -3.34 -9.57 -9.43
N LYS A 148 -4.60 -9.39 -9.02
CA LYS A 148 -5.61 -8.67 -9.81
C LYS A 148 -5.15 -7.25 -10.12
N THR A 149 -4.65 -6.53 -9.13
CA THR A 149 -4.15 -5.16 -9.31
C THR A 149 -3.01 -5.08 -10.31
N LEU A 150 -2.03 -6.00 -10.20
CA LEU A 150 -0.89 -6.05 -11.13
C LEU A 150 -1.30 -6.44 -12.55
N HIS A 151 -2.22 -7.40 -12.67
CA HIS A 151 -2.81 -7.79 -13.95
C HIS A 151 -3.51 -6.59 -14.61
N ASP A 152 -4.39 -5.91 -13.87
CA ASP A 152 -5.16 -4.78 -14.38
C ASP A 152 -4.22 -3.62 -14.80
N LEU A 153 -3.18 -3.34 -14.02
CA LEU A 153 -2.15 -2.36 -14.39
C LEU A 153 -1.48 -2.73 -15.72
N ARG A 154 -1.05 -3.98 -15.91
CA ARG A 154 -0.31 -4.42 -17.10
C ARG A 154 -1.22 -4.57 -18.32
N VAL A 155 -2.35 -5.26 -18.17
CA VAL A 155 -3.20 -5.67 -19.29
C VAL A 155 -4.24 -4.60 -19.64
N VAL A 156 -4.96 -4.09 -18.64
CA VAL A 156 -6.04 -3.12 -18.87
C VAL A 156 -5.48 -1.72 -19.09
N HIS A 157 -4.61 -1.25 -18.18
CA HIS A 157 -4.08 0.11 -18.22
C HIS A 157 -2.80 0.26 -19.03
N ARG A 158 -2.18 -0.86 -19.48
CA ARG A 158 -0.93 -0.89 -20.27
C ARG A 158 0.19 -0.10 -19.60
N PHE A 159 0.30 -0.22 -18.30
CA PHE A 159 1.35 0.44 -17.53
C PHE A 159 2.71 -0.18 -17.86
N ASN A 160 3.62 0.61 -18.43
CA ASN A 160 4.95 0.17 -18.82
C ASN A 160 6.04 0.53 -17.79
N GLY A 161 5.67 1.19 -16.69
CA GLY A 161 6.59 1.52 -15.62
C GLY A 161 7.09 0.31 -14.84
N TYR A 162 8.06 0.53 -13.97
CA TYR A 162 8.59 -0.49 -13.09
C TYR A 162 7.54 -0.90 -12.03
N ILE A 163 7.46 -2.19 -11.74
CA ILE A 163 6.64 -2.69 -10.63
C ILE A 163 7.52 -3.52 -9.70
N HIS A 164 7.54 -3.12 -8.44
CA HIS A 164 8.05 -3.91 -7.34
C HIS A 164 6.88 -4.30 -6.43
N CYS A 165 6.68 -5.60 -6.27
CA CYS A 165 5.65 -6.13 -5.38
C CYS A 165 6.29 -7.03 -4.32
N LYS A 166 5.84 -6.89 -3.08
CA LYS A 166 6.15 -7.85 -2.02
C LYS A 166 5.13 -8.97 -2.03
N ALA A 167 5.56 -10.18 -2.29
CA ALA A 167 4.75 -11.37 -2.11
C ALA A 167 4.31 -11.52 -0.65
N ILE A 168 3.08 -11.98 -0.45
CA ILE A 168 2.49 -12.16 0.88
C ILE A 168 3.02 -13.45 1.50
N PRO A 169 3.68 -13.39 2.69
CA PRO A 169 4.13 -14.58 3.37
C PRO A 169 2.97 -15.52 3.71
N GLY A 170 3.12 -16.78 3.34
CA GLY A 170 2.10 -17.81 3.57
C GLY A 170 1.01 -17.90 2.49
N ALA A 171 1.10 -17.12 1.42
CA ALA A 171 0.30 -17.34 0.23
C ALA A 171 0.74 -18.62 -0.50
N SER A 172 -0.18 -19.25 -1.22
CA SER A 172 0.08 -20.43 -2.01
C SER A 172 1.09 -20.17 -3.13
N GLN A 173 1.88 -21.19 -3.50
CA GLN A 173 2.91 -21.04 -4.55
C GLN A 173 2.31 -20.71 -5.92
N GLU A 174 1.04 -21.04 -6.13
CA GLU A 174 0.33 -20.77 -7.39
C GLU A 174 0.06 -19.25 -7.57
N LEU A 175 0.05 -18.49 -6.47
CA LEU A 175 -0.20 -17.05 -6.47
C LEU A 175 1.10 -16.21 -6.44
N VAL A 176 2.25 -16.81 -6.19
CA VAL A 176 3.54 -16.17 -6.05
C VAL A 176 4.45 -16.50 -7.23
#